data_a1b59379498cc279a4327c96280e43be
#
_entry.id   a1b59379498cc279a4327c96280e43be
#
_cell.length_a   1.000
_cell.length_b   1.000
_cell.length_c   1.000
_cell.angle_alpha   90.00
_cell.angle_beta   90.00
_cell.angle_gamma   90.00
#
_symmetry.space_group_name_H-M   'P 1'
#
loop_
_entity.id
_entity.type
_entity.pdbx_description
1 polymer ?
#
loop_
_entity_poly.entity_id
_entity_poly.type
_entity_poly.pdbx_seq_one_letter_code
_entity_poly.pdbx_strand_id
1 'polypeptide(L)'
;MTELTQSQPKKQRFQSLRQNPVTMKELRSRMRGRRAFVVLTLYLLAMSVFVTLIYASFAASSGPYGPNARDAGKAVFMGVLAVEVFMVIFVGPSFTVGAVSGEKERQTFDLLRTTLLTGKSLVTGKLISALSYVFLLLIASIPLQSVAFLLGGISGLELVLSQVIVFVASVTFALWGLYCSSIMRSTQAASVMTFAGSLFLVAGVPFMAMLVGIFTGPVLAGMTMSWVGEMLLLYGGLLLATTNLPATLIVSDLILVEEDALFFFQQSFGSPPASGGNFWFPSPWWIFIILYTLLALLLYWLSVRKVRQIANQ
;
A
#
# COMPACT_ATOMS: atom_id res chain seq x y z
N MET A 1 -29.13 50.64 2.59
CA MET A 1 -28.97 49.29 3.12
C MET A 1 -28.19 48.49 2.07
N THR A 2 -26.89 48.41 2.26
CA THR A 2 -25.98 47.75 1.34
C THR A 2 -25.46 46.49 2.02
N GLU A 3 -25.96 45.33 1.59
CA GLU A 3 -25.49 44.04 2.12
C GLU A 3 -24.07 43.78 1.62
N LEU A 4 -23.14 43.80 2.53
CA LEU A 4 -21.77 43.33 2.32
C LEU A 4 -21.74 41.78 2.29
N THR A 5 -21.77 41.20 1.11
CA THR A 5 -21.52 39.78 0.90
C THR A 5 -20.05 39.52 1.21
N GLN A 6 -19.76 39.03 2.42
CA GLN A 6 -18.42 38.60 2.80
C GLN A 6 -18.10 37.28 2.09
N SER A 7 -17.30 37.35 1.04
CA SER A 7 -16.64 36.19 0.43
C SER A 7 -15.63 35.61 1.42
N GLN A 8 -15.91 34.45 1.95
CA GLN A 8 -15.02 33.72 2.84
C GLN A 8 -13.77 33.24 2.06
N PRO A 9 -12.56 33.60 2.47
CA PRO A 9 -11.35 33.27 1.69
C PRO A 9 -10.95 31.80 1.82
N LYS A 10 -10.49 31.22 0.70
CA LYS A 10 -9.95 29.85 0.58
C LYS A 10 -8.87 29.44 1.61
N LYS A 11 -8.27 30.38 2.32
CA LYS A 11 -7.28 30.14 3.39
C LYS A 11 -7.82 29.38 4.62
N GLN A 12 -9.12 29.35 4.86
CA GLN A 12 -9.69 28.68 6.04
C GLN A 12 -9.64 27.15 5.97
N ARG A 13 -9.56 26.52 4.78
CA ARG A 13 -9.50 25.06 4.67
C ARG A 13 -8.17 24.46 5.19
N PHE A 14 -7.06 25.13 4.98
CA PHE A 14 -5.75 24.71 5.51
C PHE A 14 -5.58 25.04 7.02
N GLN A 15 -6.18 26.11 7.48
CA GLN A 15 -6.19 26.46 8.90
C GLN A 15 -6.99 25.45 9.74
N SER A 16 -8.05 24.85 9.20
CA SER A 16 -8.86 23.86 9.91
C SER A 16 -8.10 22.55 10.22
N LEU A 17 -7.19 22.11 9.37
CA LEU A 17 -6.33 20.93 9.61
C LEU A 17 -5.27 21.21 10.69
N ARG A 18 -4.71 22.43 10.70
CA ARG A 18 -3.72 22.87 11.72
C ARG A 18 -4.36 23.14 13.08
N GLN A 19 -5.66 23.42 13.13
CA GLN A 19 -6.42 23.72 14.34
C GLN A 19 -7.19 22.50 14.90
N ASN A 20 -7.08 21.32 14.28
CA ASN A 20 -7.74 20.12 14.81
C ASN A 20 -6.98 19.64 16.08
N PRO A 21 -7.55 19.85 17.30
CA PRO A 21 -6.85 19.57 18.55
C PRO A 21 -6.54 18.07 18.70
N VAL A 22 -7.33 17.20 18.10
CA VAL A 22 -7.12 15.75 18.13
C VAL A 22 -5.86 15.39 17.33
N THR A 23 -5.71 15.92 16.11
CA THR A 23 -4.52 15.67 15.27
C THR A 23 -3.25 16.13 15.97
N MET A 24 -3.24 17.34 16.54
CA MET A 24 -2.07 17.89 17.23
C MET A 24 -1.72 17.12 18.50
N LYS A 25 -2.73 16.70 19.27
CA LYS A 25 -2.52 15.89 20.48
C LYS A 25 -1.92 14.52 20.13
N GLU A 26 -2.53 13.81 19.18
CA GLU A 26 -2.07 12.47 18.79
C GLU A 26 -0.71 12.49 18.09
N LEU A 27 -0.49 13.46 17.18
CA LEU A 27 0.80 13.61 16.51
C LEU A 27 1.92 13.87 17.53
N ARG A 28 1.69 14.81 18.47
CA ARG A 28 2.64 15.11 19.53
C ARG A 28 2.88 13.93 20.47
N SER A 29 1.83 13.16 20.79
CA SER A 29 1.94 11.95 21.62
C SER A 29 2.74 10.85 20.94
N ARG A 30 2.57 10.65 19.63
CA ARG A 30 3.26 9.60 18.87
C ARG A 30 4.70 9.98 18.53
N MET A 31 4.97 11.24 18.17
CA MET A 31 6.31 11.68 17.74
C MET A 31 7.22 12.09 18.90
N ARG A 32 6.71 12.36 20.09
CA ARG A 32 7.47 12.90 21.23
C ARG A 32 8.15 11.84 22.11
N GLY A 33 7.95 10.55 21.87
CA GLY A 33 8.41 9.49 22.76
C GLY A 33 9.65 8.74 22.27
N ARG A 34 10.46 8.23 23.21
CA ARG A 34 11.54 7.26 22.92
C ARG A 34 11.06 6.10 22.04
N ARG A 35 9.76 5.75 22.12
CA ARG A 35 9.15 4.66 21.35
C ARG A 35 9.21 4.91 19.83
N ALA A 36 8.92 6.12 19.37
CA ALA A 36 8.98 6.44 17.94
C ALA A 36 10.41 6.34 17.40
N PHE A 37 11.38 6.84 18.16
CA PHE A 37 12.80 6.73 17.81
C PHE A 37 13.26 5.28 17.79
N VAL A 38 12.92 4.48 18.81
CA VAL A 38 13.28 3.05 18.89
C VAL A 38 12.72 2.28 17.70
N VAL A 39 11.43 2.47 17.35
CA VAL A 39 10.82 1.78 16.20
C VAL A 39 11.47 2.18 14.89
N LEU A 40 11.77 3.48 14.69
CA LEU A 40 12.48 3.94 13.50
C LEU A 40 13.91 3.34 13.43
N THR A 41 14.63 3.33 14.54
CA THR A 41 15.99 2.76 14.59
C THR A 41 15.95 1.25 14.32
N LEU A 42 15.03 0.51 14.94
CA LEU A 42 14.87 -0.92 14.69
C LEU A 42 14.49 -1.22 13.24
N TYR A 43 13.62 -0.38 12.66
CA TYR A 43 13.24 -0.50 11.25
C TYR A 43 14.44 -0.31 10.32
N LEU A 44 15.20 0.77 10.49
CA LEU A 44 16.40 1.04 9.68
C LEU A 44 17.48 -0.02 9.88
N LEU A 45 17.65 -0.50 11.12
CA LEU A 45 18.58 -1.58 11.43
C LEU A 45 18.14 -2.87 10.73
N ALA A 46 16.88 -3.27 10.84
CA ALA A 46 16.35 -4.45 10.16
C ALA A 46 16.53 -4.35 8.64
N MET A 47 16.20 -3.19 8.06
CA MET A 47 16.44 -2.92 6.64
C MET A 47 17.90 -3.04 6.25
N SER A 48 18.82 -2.42 7.03
CA SER A 48 20.26 -2.47 6.76
C SER A 48 20.82 -3.89 6.85
N VAL A 49 20.40 -4.66 7.86
CA VAL A 49 20.78 -6.07 7.99
C VAL A 49 20.26 -6.87 6.79
N PHE A 50 19.01 -6.67 6.41
CA PHE A 50 18.40 -7.39 5.30
C PHE A 50 19.11 -7.08 3.97
N VAL A 51 19.38 -5.81 3.68
CA VAL A 51 20.16 -5.37 2.50
C VAL A 51 21.56 -5.99 2.50
N THR A 52 22.24 -5.99 3.65
CA THR A 52 23.59 -6.58 3.78
C THR A 52 23.57 -8.08 3.53
N LEU A 53 22.56 -8.80 4.07
CA LEU A 53 22.40 -10.24 3.86
C LEU A 53 22.11 -10.58 2.38
N ILE A 54 21.24 -9.82 1.72
CA ILE A 54 20.97 -10.03 0.29
C ILE A 54 22.23 -9.78 -0.52
N TYR A 55 22.92 -8.68 -0.29
CA TYR A 55 24.18 -8.37 -0.99
C TYR A 55 25.25 -9.44 -0.75
N ALA A 56 25.42 -9.88 0.49
CA ALA A 56 26.39 -10.92 0.85
C ALA A 56 26.05 -12.27 0.21
N SER A 57 24.75 -12.66 0.20
CA SER A 57 24.32 -13.91 -0.45
C SER A 57 24.55 -13.85 -1.97
N PHE A 58 24.31 -12.70 -2.57
CA PHE A 58 24.54 -12.47 -3.99
C PHE A 58 26.06 -12.51 -4.32
N ALA A 59 26.88 -11.86 -3.50
CA ALA A 59 28.34 -11.88 -3.63
C ALA A 59 28.94 -13.29 -3.46
N ALA A 60 28.38 -14.10 -2.53
CA ALA A 60 28.83 -15.46 -2.30
C ALA A 60 28.43 -16.44 -3.42
N SER A 61 27.30 -16.19 -4.09
CA SER A 61 26.82 -17.02 -5.21
C SER A 61 27.46 -16.67 -6.56
N SER A 62 28.23 -15.58 -6.62
CA SER A 62 28.85 -15.11 -7.84
C SER A 62 30.12 -15.93 -8.16
N GLY A 63 30.27 -16.31 -9.42
CA GLY A 63 31.44 -17.04 -9.91
C GLY A 63 32.73 -16.19 -9.94
N PRO A 64 33.78 -16.67 -10.64
CA PRO A 64 35.11 -16.03 -10.69
C PRO A 64 35.13 -14.56 -11.19
N TYR A 65 34.07 -14.14 -11.84
CA TYR A 65 33.92 -12.78 -12.39
C TYR A 65 33.22 -11.79 -11.45
N GLY A 66 32.85 -12.20 -10.22
CA GLY A 66 32.14 -11.36 -9.25
C GLY A 66 30.64 -11.17 -9.60
N PRO A 67 29.88 -10.56 -8.70
CA PRO A 67 28.48 -10.25 -8.95
C PRO A 67 28.36 -9.11 -9.96
N ASN A 68 27.42 -9.23 -10.90
CA ASN A 68 26.99 -8.08 -11.69
C ASN A 68 26.38 -7.04 -10.74
N ALA A 69 26.97 -5.85 -10.70
CA ALA A 69 26.48 -4.77 -9.80
C ALA A 69 24.98 -4.46 -10.03
N ARG A 70 24.53 -4.54 -11.29
CA ARG A 70 23.14 -4.33 -11.68
C ARG A 70 22.21 -5.35 -11.03
N ASP A 71 22.55 -6.64 -11.10
CA ASP A 71 21.70 -7.71 -10.54
C ASP A 71 21.68 -7.65 -9.01
N ALA A 72 22.83 -7.33 -8.40
CA ALA A 72 22.93 -7.08 -6.97
C ALA A 72 22.07 -5.87 -6.54
N GLY A 73 22.10 -4.77 -7.30
CA GLY A 73 21.26 -3.61 -7.08
C GLY A 73 19.77 -3.93 -7.17
N LYS A 74 19.36 -4.71 -8.18
CA LYS A 74 17.97 -5.17 -8.34
C LYS A 74 17.52 -6.05 -7.18
N ALA A 75 18.34 -6.99 -6.74
CA ALA A 75 18.06 -7.85 -5.60
C ALA A 75 17.90 -7.05 -4.29
N VAL A 76 18.77 -6.07 -4.06
CA VAL A 76 18.69 -5.15 -2.92
C VAL A 76 17.38 -4.35 -2.97
N PHE A 77 17.02 -3.79 -4.11
CA PHE A 77 15.78 -3.05 -4.28
C PHE A 77 14.54 -3.90 -3.96
N MET A 78 14.45 -5.09 -4.54
CA MET A 78 13.35 -6.01 -4.27
C MET A 78 13.27 -6.41 -2.80
N GLY A 79 14.42 -6.58 -2.15
CA GLY A 79 14.50 -6.86 -0.72
C GLY A 79 13.98 -5.71 0.15
N VAL A 80 14.35 -4.48 -0.17
CA VAL A 80 13.84 -3.28 0.53
C VAL A 80 12.34 -3.14 0.31
N LEU A 81 11.85 -3.33 -0.92
CA LEU A 81 10.41 -3.31 -1.21
C LEU A 81 9.65 -4.39 -0.43
N ALA A 82 10.21 -5.60 -0.30
CA ALA A 82 9.58 -6.66 0.48
C ALA A 82 9.40 -6.26 1.96
N VAL A 83 10.40 -5.62 2.56
CA VAL A 83 10.29 -5.10 3.93
C VAL A 83 9.28 -3.96 4.01
N GLU A 84 9.23 -3.05 3.03
CA GLU A 84 8.22 -1.99 2.97
C GLU A 84 6.80 -2.53 2.85
N VAL A 85 6.58 -3.52 1.99
CA VAL A 85 5.29 -4.21 1.85
C VAL A 85 4.88 -4.84 3.19
N PHE A 86 5.80 -5.53 3.86
CA PHE A 86 5.54 -6.08 5.19
C PHE A 86 5.15 -4.98 6.19
N MET A 87 5.86 -3.85 6.18
CA MET A 87 5.54 -2.70 7.02
C MET A 87 4.16 -2.12 6.74
N VAL A 88 3.78 -1.99 5.47
CA VAL A 88 2.46 -1.46 5.07
C VAL A 88 1.33 -2.37 5.55
N ILE A 89 1.51 -3.69 5.48
CA ILE A 89 0.49 -4.68 5.87
C ILE A 89 0.30 -4.71 7.39
N PHE A 90 1.37 -4.59 8.17
CA PHE A 90 1.33 -4.79 9.62
C PHE A 90 1.39 -3.47 10.40
N VAL A 91 2.31 -2.58 10.08
CA VAL A 91 2.55 -1.37 10.88
C VAL A 91 1.50 -0.29 10.62
N GLY A 92 1.13 -0.07 9.35
CA GLY A 92 0.08 0.90 8.99
C GLY A 92 -1.23 0.66 9.75
N PRO A 93 -1.83 -0.53 9.62
CA PRO A 93 -3.05 -0.87 10.34
C PRO A 93 -2.90 -0.89 11.87
N SER A 94 -1.74 -1.30 12.42
CA SER A 94 -1.50 -1.32 13.88
C SER A 94 -1.76 0.03 14.53
N PHE A 95 -1.46 1.13 13.82
CA PHE A 95 -1.67 2.47 14.34
C PHE A 95 -3.12 2.93 14.31
N THR A 96 -3.98 2.26 13.56
CA THR A 96 -5.38 2.66 13.36
C THR A 96 -6.37 1.69 13.98
N VAL A 97 -5.99 0.45 14.18
CA VAL A 97 -6.87 -0.62 14.66
C VAL A 97 -7.47 -0.36 16.04
N GLY A 98 -6.74 0.27 16.95
CA GLY A 98 -7.23 0.66 18.28
C GLY A 98 -7.84 2.07 18.34
N ALA A 99 -7.92 2.77 17.21
CA ALA A 99 -8.23 4.20 17.20
C ALA A 99 -9.63 4.54 17.71
N VAL A 100 -10.64 3.72 17.41
CA VAL A 100 -12.03 3.89 17.85
C VAL A 100 -12.40 2.82 18.87
N SER A 101 -12.04 1.56 18.63
CA SER A 101 -12.35 0.44 19.53
C SER A 101 -11.72 0.61 20.91
N GLY A 102 -10.51 1.14 21.00
CA GLY A 102 -9.86 1.41 22.28
C GLY A 102 -10.54 2.49 23.12
N GLU A 103 -11.18 3.47 22.46
CA GLU A 103 -11.99 4.48 23.18
C GLU A 103 -13.34 3.91 23.65
N LYS A 104 -13.91 2.98 22.86
CA LYS A 104 -15.11 2.24 23.27
C LYS A 104 -14.84 1.36 24.49
N GLU A 105 -13.74 0.61 24.50
CA GLU A 105 -13.33 -0.25 25.63
C GLU A 105 -13.10 0.55 26.91
N ARG A 106 -12.50 1.74 26.80
CA ARG A 106 -12.23 2.63 27.94
C ARG A 106 -13.44 3.48 28.36
N GLN A 107 -14.57 3.35 27.69
CA GLN A 107 -15.78 4.17 27.90
C GLN A 107 -15.52 5.68 27.76
N THR A 108 -14.43 6.07 27.10
CA THR A 108 -14.08 7.47 26.87
C THR A 108 -14.74 8.05 25.62
N PHE A 109 -15.39 7.22 24.82
CA PHE A 109 -16.09 7.65 23.60
C PHE A 109 -17.25 8.61 23.93
N ASP A 110 -17.95 8.42 25.03
CA ASP A 110 -19.05 9.30 25.46
C ASP A 110 -18.56 10.69 25.87
N LEU A 111 -17.35 10.79 26.44
CA LEU A 111 -16.71 12.10 26.70
C LEU A 111 -16.37 12.84 25.40
N LEU A 112 -16.03 12.11 24.32
CA LEU A 112 -15.81 12.72 23.01
C LEU A 112 -17.11 13.24 22.38
N ARG A 113 -18.26 12.63 22.70
CA ARG A 113 -19.60 13.09 22.25
C ARG A 113 -19.98 14.45 22.88
N THR A 114 -19.60 14.70 24.11
CA THR A 114 -19.86 15.99 24.78
C THR A 114 -19.02 17.14 24.23
N THR A 115 -17.96 16.83 23.47
CA THR A 115 -17.17 17.82 22.75
C THR A 115 -17.78 18.13 21.38
N LEU A 116 -17.63 19.38 20.91
CA LEU A 116 -18.12 19.83 19.58
C LEU A 116 -17.39 19.19 18.38
N LEU A 117 -16.70 18.03 18.60
CA LEU A 117 -15.94 17.35 17.57
C LEU A 117 -16.85 16.57 16.62
N THR A 118 -16.79 16.92 15.34
CA THR A 118 -17.50 16.17 14.30
C THR A 118 -16.82 14.82 14.05
N GLY A 119 -17.61 13.77 13.75
CA GLY A 119 -17.07 12.44 13.42
C GLY A 119 -16.04 12.46 12.27
N LYS A 120 -16.18 13.40 11.31
CA LYS A 120 -15.19 13.63 10.26
C LYS A 120 -13.84 14.10 10.83
N SER A 121 -13.86 15.05 11.76
CA SER A 121 -12.66 15.59 12.39
C SER A 121 -11.91 14.53 13.20
N LEU A 122 -12.64 13.65 13.89
CA LEU A 122 -12.07 12.54 14.64
C LEU A 122 -11.37 11.53 13.70
N VAL A 123 -12.09 11.03 12.69
CA VAL A 123 -11.56 10.07 11.72
C VAL A 123 -10.34 10.63 10.99
N THR A 124 -10.44 11.86 10.47
CA THR A 124 -9.33 12.51 9.74
C THR A 124 -8.13 12.76 10.66
N GLY A 125 -8.36 13.20 11.90
CA GLY A 125 -7.28 13.45 12.86
C GLY A 125 -6.49 12.19 13.20
N LYS A 126 -7.19 11.09 13.47
CA LYS A 126 -6.58 9.79 13.75
C LYS A 126 -5.83 9.21 12.55
N LEU A 127 -6.42 9.33 11.35
CA LEU A 127 -5.80 8.89 10.11
C LEU A 127 -4.51 9.67 9.82
N ILE A 128 -4.54 11.01 9.85
CA ILE A 128 -3.36 11.84 9.60
C ILE A 128 -2.24 11.51 10.59
N SER A 129 -2.57 11.35 11.88
CA SER A 129 -1.59 10.97 12.89
C SER A 129 -0.93 9.61 12.62
N ALA A 130 -1.70 8.62 12.17
CA ALA A 130 -1.18 7.31 11.80
C ALA A 130 -0.30 7.38 10.53
N LEU A 131 -0.83 8.03 9.49
CA LEU A 131 -0.13 8.17 8.20
C LEU A 131 1.15 8.99 8.31
N SER A 132 1.22 10.01 9.17
CA SER A 132 2.44 10.79 9.38
C SER A 132 3.61 9.92 9.83
N TYR A 133 3.35 8.91 10.66
CA TYR A 133 4.39 8.00 11.10
C TYR A 133 4.79 6.99 10.01
N VAL A 134 3.81 6.41 9.30
CA VAL A 134 4.06 5.51 8.17
C VAL A 134 4.84 6.25 7.07
N PHE A 135 4.46 7.49 6.76
CA PHE A 135 5.15 8.34 5.80
C PHE A 135 6.61 8.61 6.20
N LEU A 136 6.86 8.83 7.49
CA LEU A 136 8.21 8.98 8.01
C LEU A 136 9.06 7.72 7.78
N LEU A 137 8.49 6.51 7.96
CA LEU A 137 9.18 5.25 7.69
C LEU A 137 9.48 5.07 6.21
N LEU A 138 8.52 5.42 5.32
CA LEU A 138 8.71 5.34 3.87
C LEU A 138 9.80 6.32 3.38
N ILE A 139 9.83 7.55 3.91
CA ILE A 139 10.92 8.48 3.59
C ILE A 139 12.27 7.96 4.09
N ALA A 140 12.29 7.34 5.26
CA ALA A 140 13.52 6.81 5.85
C ALA A 140 14.10 5.61 5.08
N SER A 141 13.31 4.91 4.26
CA SER A 141 13.79 3.83 3.39
C SER A 141 14.45 4.33 2.09
N ILE A 142 14.14 5.55 1.62
CA ILE A 142 14.65 6.09 0.36
C ILE A 142 16.19 6.06 0.27
N PRO A 143 16.96 6.43 1.32
CA PRO A 143 18.42 6.32 1.26
C PRO A 143 18.93 4.91 0.99
N LEU A 144 18.26 3.88 1.54
CA LEU A 144 18.64 2.49 1.29
C LEU A 144 18.31 2.06 -0.15
N GLN A 145 17.17 2.50 -0.67
CA GLN A 145 16.83 2.27 -2.09
C GLN A 145 17.76 3.00 -3.04
N SER A 146 18.29 4.16 -2.64
CA SER A 146 19.28 4.90 -3.42
C SER A 146 20.59 4.11 -3.62
N VAL A 147 20.92 3.20 -2.69
CA VAL A 147 22.06 2.28 -2.88
C VAL A 147 21.82 1.36 -4.09
N ALA A 148 20.63 0.81 -4.23
CA ALA A 148 20.27 -0.02 -5.38
C ALA A 148 20.34 0.76 -6.70
N PHE A 149 19.89 2.02 -6.70
CA PHE A 149 20.03 2.93 -7.84
C PHE A 149 21.49 3.19 -8.20
N LEU A 150 22.37 3.46 -7.21
CA LEU A 150 23.81 3.69 -7.43
C LEU A 150 24.53 2.45 -7.99
N LEU A 151 24.06 1.25 -7.66
CA LEU A 151 24.56 0.00 -8.24
C LEU A 151 24.08 -0.22 -9.70
N GLY A 152 23.22 0.66 -10.23
CA GLY A 152 22.68 0.56 -11.58
C GLY A 152 21.60 -0.52 -11.76
N GLY A 153 21.05 -1.05 -10.65
CA GLY A 153 20.05 -2.12 -10.66
C GLY A 153 18.63 -1.65 -11.01
N ILE A 154 18.37 -0.37 -10.80
CA ILE A 154 17.04 0.25 -11.01
C ILE A 154 17.16 1.63 -11.64
N SER A 155 16.11 2.07 -12.29
CA SER A 155 15.94 3.44 -12.77
C SER A 155 15.31 4.34 -11.70
N GLY A 156 15.51 5.66 -11.81
CA GLY A 156 14.84 6.61 -10.92
C GLY A 156 13.31 6.56 -11.01
N LEU A 157 12.78 6.17 -12.17
CA LEU A 157 11.35 6.01 -12.40
C LEU A 157 10.77 4.80 -11.66
N GLU A 158 11.46 3.65 -11.67
CA GLU A 158 11.09 2.46 -10.89
C GLU A 158 11.01 2.78 -9.40
N LEU A 159 12.00 3.55 -8.88
CA LEU A 159 12.04 3.97 -7.48
C LEU A 159 10.83 4.86 -7.13
N VAL A 160 10.54 5.88 -7.93
CA VAL A 160 9.42 6.78 -7.67
C VAL A 160 8.08 6.05 -7.78
N LEU A 161 7.94 5.20 -8.80
CA LEU A 161 6.71 4.45 -9.04
C LEU A 161 6.39 3.49 -7.89
N SER A 162 7.39 2.73 -7.43
CA SER A 162 7.23 1.82 -6.30
C SER A 162 6.85 2.55 -5.02
N GLN A 163 7.46 3.71 -4.74
CA GLN A 163 7.11 4.53 -3.57
C GLN A 163 5.67 5.06 -3.62
N VAL A 164 5.19 5.46 -4.80
CA VAL A 164 3.79 5.91 -4.97
C VAL A 164 2.83 4.75 -4.74
N ILE A 165 3.10 3.56 -5.29
CA ILE A 165 2.28 2.36 -5.09
C ILE A 165 2.21 2.00 -3.60
N VAL A 166 3.36 1.93 -2.93
CA VAL A 166 3.46 1.59 -1.50
C VAL A 166 2.77 2.63 -0.62
N PHE A 167 2.89 3.93 -0.97
CA PHE A 167 2.20 5.00 -0.25
C PHE A 167 0.67 4.88 -0.37
N VAL A 168 0.13 4.69 -1.57
CA VAL A 168 -1.32 4.52 -1.79
C VAL A 168 -1.84 3.28 -1.06
N ALA A 169 -1.09 2.17 -1.11
CA ALA A 169 -1.41 0.97 -0.34
C ALA A 169 -1.44 1.26 1.17
N SER A 170 -0.45 1.99 1.71
CA SER A 170 -0.37 2.31 3.14
C SER A 170 -1.58 3.10 3.63
N VAL A 171 -2.06 4.07 2.84
CA VAL A 171 -3.28 4.83 3.12
C VAL A 171 -4.49 3.91 3.19
N THR A 172 -4.61 2.99 2.23
CA THR A 172 -5.74 2.07 2.13
C THR A 172 -5.75 1.07 3.29
N PHE A 173 -4.61 0.46 3.63
CA PHE A 173 -4.51 -0.47 4.77
C PHE A 173 -4.71 0.25 6.12
N ALA A 174 -4.25 1.49 6.27
CA ALA A 174 -4.54 2.28 7.47
C ALA A 174 -6.04 2.60 7.60
N LEU A 175 -6.72 2.90 6.50
CA LEU A 175 -8.17 3.10 6.48
C LEU A 175 -8.94 1.81 6.74
N TRP A 176 -8.45 0.67 6.24
CA TRP A 176 -9.00 -0.64 6.55
C TRP A 176 -8.96 -0.92 8.06
N GLY A 177 -7.81 -0.70 8.72
CA GLY A 177 -7.68 -0.83 10.17
C GLY A 177 -8.62 0.11 10.94
N LEU A 178 -8.76 1.35 10.48
CA LEU A 178 -9.66 2.33 11.08
C LEU A 178 -11.14 1.93 10.93
N TYR A 179 -11.52 1.40 9.78
CA TYR A 179 -12.85 0.88 9.52
C TYR A 179 -13.18 -0.31 10.41
N CYS A 180 -12.30 -1.31 10.51
CA CYS A 180 -12.43 -2.44 11.42
C CYS A 180 -12.59 -1.97 12.87
N SER A 181 -11.77 -0.99 13.31
CA SER A 181 -11.86 -0.37 14.62
C SER A 181 -13.21 0.32 14.87
N SER A 182 -13.80 0.89 13.85
CA SER A 182 -15.10 1.56 13.95
C SER A 182 -16.28 0.60 14.13
N ILE A 183 -16.18 -0.62 13.57
CA ILE A 183 -17.23 -1.64 13.63
C ILE A 183 -17.15 -2.45 14.91
N MET A 184 -15.95 -2.89 15.27
CA MET A 184 -15.73 -3.80 16.39
C MET A 184 -15.91 -3.11 17.74
N ARG A 185 -16.33 -3.88 18.74
CA ARG A 185 -16.50 -3.41 20.12
C ARG A 185 -15.20 -3.50 20.91
N SER A 186 -14.34 -4.48 20.59
CA SER A 186 -13.06 -4.70 21.27
C SER A 186 -11.89 -4.47 20.32
N THR A 187 -10.77 -4.00 20.88
CA THR A 187 -9.51 -3.79 20.13
C THR A 187 -8.93 -5.10 19.63
N GLN A 188 -9.09 -6.19 20.41
CA GLN A 188 -8.65 -7.51 19.99
C GLN A 188 -9.38 -8.00 18.74
N ALA A 189 -10.72 -7.93 18.72
CA ALA A 189 -11.52 -8.32 17.57
C ALA A 189 -11.21 -7.44 16.33
N ALA A 190 -11.01 -6.13 16.55
CA ALA A 190 -10.60 -5.22 15.49
C ALA A 190 -9.22 -5.61 14.92
N SER A 191 -8.26 -5.99 15.77
CA SER A 191 -6.93 -6.43 15.34
C SER A 191 -6.99 -7.71 14.51
N VAL A 192 -7.70 -8.72 15.00
CA VAL A 192 -7.85 -10.00 14.27
C VAL A 192 -8.47 -9.78 12.91
N MET A 193 -9.58 -9.03 12.84
CA MET A 193 -10.26 -8.73 11.57
C MET A 193 -9.35 -7.94 10.61
N THR A 194 -8.61 -6.97 11.12
CA THR A 194 -7.73 -6.12 10.32
C THR A 194 -6.59 -6.93 9.73
N PHE A 195 -5.86 -7.67 10.55
CA PHE A 195 -4.70 -8.44 10.09
C PHE A 195 -5.11 -9.65 9.25
N ALA A 196 -6.19 -10.34 9.61
CA ALA A 196 -6.71 -11.44 8.79
C ALA A 196 -7.14 -10.95 7.39
N GLY A 197 -7.86 -9.82 7.32
CA GLY A 197 -8.25 -9.24 6.04
C GLY A 197 -7.07 -8.75 5.21
N SER A 198 -6.09 -8.09 5.84
CA SER A 198 -4.87 -7.64 5.15
C SER A 198 -4.05 -8.82 4.64
N LEU A 199 -3.86 -9.87 5.46
CA LEU A 199 -3.12 -11.07 5.07
C LEU A 199 -3.86 -11.86 4.00
N PHE A 200 -5.18 -11.97 4.09
CA PHE A 200 -5.99 -12.62 3.05
C PHE A 200 -5.84 -11.91 1.71
N LEU A 201 -5.89 -10.59 1.69
CA LEU A 201 -5.74 -9.82 0.46
C LEU A 201 -4.34 -9.97 -0.15
N VAL A 202 -3.30 -9.96 0.67
CA VAL A 202 -1.91 -9.97 0.17
C VAL A 202 -1.37 -11.38 -0.07
N ALA A 203 -1.70 -12.34 0.77
CA ALA A 203 -1.21 -13.72 0.66
C ALA A 203 -2.30 -14.71 0.22
N GLY A 204 -3.53 -14.55 0.72
CA GLY A 204 -4.64 -15.47 0.43
C GLY A 204 -5.08 -15.42 -1.02
N VAL A 205 -5.20 -14.22 -1.60
CA VAL A 205 -5.61 -14.06 -3.02
C VAL A 205 -4.57 -14.68 -3.97
N PRO A 206 -3.26 -14.41 -3.88
CA PRO A 206 -2.26 -15.08 -4.71
C PRO A 206 -2.20 -16.58 -4.46
N PHE A 207 -2.35 -17.02 -3.22
CA PHE A 207 -2.38 -18.45 -2.90
C PHE A 207 -3.56 -19.16 -3.57
N MET A 208 -4.76 -18.57 -3.53
CA MET A 208 -5.92 -19.11 -4.25
C MET A 208 -5.71 -19.11 -5.77
N ALA A 209 -5.12 -18.05 -6.32
CA ALA A 209 -4.77 -17.99 -7.74
C ALA A 209 -3.76 -19.06 -8.12
N MET A 210 -2.75 -19.30 -7.29
CA MET A 210 -1.76 -20.37 -7.46
C MET A 210 -2.44 -21.75 -7.44
N LEU A 211 -3.34 -22.02 -6.50
CA LEU A 211 -4.09 -23.28 -6.45
C LEU A 211 -4.92 -23.49 -7.73
N VAL A 212 -5.66 -22.46 -8.15
CA VAL A 212 -6.41 -22.52 -9.42
C VAL A 212 -5.48 -22.83 -10.56
N GLY A 213 -4.32 -22.15 -10.66
CA GLY A 213 -3.31 -22.38 -11.69
C GLY A 213 -2.74 -23.82 -11.70
N ILE A 214 -2.50 -24.40 -10.52
CA ILE A 214 -2.02 -25.80 -10.41
C ILE A 214 -3.05 -26.79 -10.98
N PHE A 215 -4.34 -26.57 -10.73
CA PHE A 215 -5.38 -27.48 -11.21
C PHE A 215 -5.76 -27.22 -12.67
N THR A 216 -5.77 -25.96 -13.10
CA THR A 216 -6.16 -25.60 -14.47
C THR A 216 -4.98 -25.65 -15.44
N GLY A 217 -3.76 -25.41 -15.00
CA GLY A 217 -2.56 -25.33 -15.84
C GLY A 217 -2.33 -26.59 -16.70
N PRO A 218 -2.35 -27.82 -16.16
CA PRO A 218 -2.20 -29.04 -16.94
C PRO A 218 -3.30 -29.24 -17.98
N VAL A 219 -4.53 -28.85 -17.66
CA VAL A 219 -5.69 -28.92 -18.57
C VAL A 219 -5.50 -27.92 -19.72
N LEU A 220 -5.10 -26.69 -19.39
CA LEU A 220 -4.86 -25.63 -20.38
C LEU A 220 -3.65 -25.93 -21.26
N ALA A 221 -2.58 -26.54 -20.72
CA ALA A 221 -1.39 -26.93 -21.46
C ALA A 221 -1.66 -28.06 -22.49
N GLY A 222 -2.67 -28.91 -22.25
CA GLY A 222 -3.11 -29.95 -23.18
C GLY A 222 -4.09 -29.47 -24.26
N MET A 223 -4.59 -28.23 -24.15
CA MET A 223 -5.51 -27.66 -25.13
C MET A 223 -4.78 -26.71 -26.07
N THR A 224 -5.04 -26.79 -27.37
CA THR A 224 -4.66 -25.73 -28.31
C THR A 224 -5.53 -24.52 -28.04
N MET A 225 -5.01 -23.58 -27.24
CA MET A 225 -5.74 -22.34 -26.95
C MET A 225 -5.84 -21.48 -28.22
N SER A 226 -7.03 -20.89 -28.41
CA SER A 226 -7.17 -19.84 -29.39
C SER A 226 -6.46 -18.59 -28.89
N TRP A 227 -5.99 -17.73 -29.80
CA TRP A 227 -5.38 -16.43 -29.45
C TRP A 227 -6.27 -15.57 -28.53
N VAL A 228 -7.61 -15.71 -28.63
CA VAL A 228 -8.58 -15.04 -27.74
C VAL A 228 -8.47 -15.57 -26.31
N GLY A 229 -8.27 -16.88 -26.14
CA GLY A 229 -8.10 -17.48 -24.81
C GLY A 229 -6.82 -17.00 -24.12
N GLU A 230 -5.70 -16.94 -24.86
CA GLU A 230 -4.44 -16.40 -24.35
C GLU A 230 -4.57 -14.93 -23.94
N MET A 231 -5.23 -14.11 -24.77
CA MET A 231 -5.51 -12.71 -24.48
C MET A 231 -6.35 -12.55 -23.20
N LEU A 232 -7.43 -13.32 -23.04
CA LEU A 232 -8.27 -13.27 -21.86
C LEU A 232 -7.53 -13.69 -20.58
N LEU A 233 -6.68 -14.70 -20.66
CA LEU A 233 -5.83 -15.13 -19.54
C LEU A 233 -4.86 -14.03 -19.13
N LEU A 234 -4.23 -13.35 -20.09
CA LEU A 234 -3.32 -12.24 -19.80
C LEU A 234 -4.05 -11.06 -19.13
N TYR A 235 -5.20 -10.63 -19.67
CA TYR A 235 -6.03 -9.60 -19.04
C TYR A 235 -6.48 -10.01 -17.64
N GLY A 236 -6.95 -11.25 -17.47
CA GLY A 236 -7.35 -11.77 -16.16
C GLY A 236 -6.21 -11.79 -15.15
N GLY A 237 -5.03 -12.23 -15.58
CA GLY A 237 -3.81 -12.24 -14.77
C GLY A 237 -3.37 -10.83 -14.36
N LEU A 238 -3.37 -9.87 -15.28
CA LEU A 238 -3.06 -8.48 -15.00
C LEU A 238 -4.07 -7.85 -14.05
N LEU A 239 -5.36 -8.07 -14.25
CA LEU A 239 -6.41 -7.60 -13.33
C LEU A 239 -6.25 -8.21 -11.94
N LEU A 240 -5.93 -9.49 -11.85
CA LEU A 240 -5.66 -10.14 -10.57
C LEU A 240 -4.41 -9.54 -9.90
N ALA A 241 -3.35 -9.28 -10.66
CA ALA A 241 -2.15 -8.62 -10.15
C ALA A 241 -2.45 -7.22 -9.58
N THR A 242 -3.36 -6.45 -10.20
CA THR A 242 -3.76 -5.11 -9.69
C THR A 242 -4.50 -5.14 -8.34
N THR A 243 -5.02 -6.27 -7.92
CA THR A 243 -5.66 -6.40 -6.60
C THR A 243 -4.67 -6.66 -5.48
N ASN A 244 -3.42 -7.00 -5.82
CA ASN A 244 -2.41 -7.47 -4.88
C ASN A 244 -1.16 -6.57 -4.92
N LEU A 245 -0.78 -6.01 -3.78
CA LEU A 245 0.35 -5.08 -3.68
C LEU A 245 1.68 -5.69 -4.16
N PRO A 246 2.16 -6.84 -3.65
CA PRO A 246 3.38 -7.48 -4.16
C PRO A 246 3.34 -7.79 -5.65
N ALA A 247 2.22 -8.34 -6.14
CA ALA A 247 2.08 -8.71 -7.55
C ALA A 247 2.11 -7.45 -8.45
N THR A 248 1.44 -6.36 -8.04
CA THR A 248 1.49 -5.10 -8.77
C THR A 248 2.92 -4.56 -8.87
N LEU A 249 3.68 -4.58 -7.77
CA LEU A 249 5.07 -4.10 -7.76
C LEU A 249 5.94 -4.92 -8.71
N ILE A 250 5.88 -6.26 -8.61
CA ILE A 250 6.69 -7.17 -9.43
C ILE A 250 6.32 -7.07 -10.91
N VAL A 251 5.03 -7.17 -11.25
CA VAL A 251 4.59 -7.18 -12.64
C VAL A 251 4.79 -5.82 -13.31
N SER A 252 4.56 -4.71 -12.58
CA SER A 252 4.80 -3.38 -13.13
C SER A 252 6.28 -3.11 -13.37
N ASP A 253 7.15 -3.61 -12.49
CA ASP A 253 8.59 -3.53 -12.64
C ASP A 253 9.09 -4.36 -13.84
N LEU A 254 8.58 -5.59 -14.01
CA LEU A 254 8.90 -6.43 -15.17
C LEU A 254 8.50 -5.77 -16.50
N ILE A 255 7.27 -5.23 -16.58
CA ILE A 255 6.79 -4.55 -17.80
C ILE A 255 7.65 -3.31 -18.09
N LEU A 256 8.04 -2.55 -17.08
CA LEU A 256 8.86 -1.36 -17.26
C LEU A 256 10.27 -1.70 -17.76
N VAL A 257 10.86 -2.80 -17.27
CA VAL A 257 12.22 -3.24 -17.65
C VAL A 257 12.25 -3.92 -19.01
N GLU A 258 11.27 -4.78 -19.32
CA GLU A 258 11.27 -5.59 -20.54
C GLU A 258 10.68 -4.85 -21.74
N GLU A 259 9.61 -4.08 -21.53
CA GLU A 259 8.85 -3.43 -22.62
C GLU A 259 9.13 -1.92 -22.73
N ASP A 260 9.91 -1.35 -21.78
CA ASP A 260 10.12 0.12 -21.65
C ASP A 260 8.80 0.91 -21.72
N ALA A 261 7.71 0.30 -21.25
CA ALA A 261 6.36 0.78 -21.37
C ALA A 261 5.79 1.22 -20.02
N LEU A 262 5.43 2.51 -19.90
CA LEU A 262 4.93 3.04 -18.64
C LEU A 262 3.45 2.71 -18.41
N PHE A 263 2.57 3.03 -19.36
CA PHE A 263 1.11 2.92 -19.18
C PHE A 263 0.50 1.72 -19.89
N PHE A 264 0.93 1.46 -21.12
CA PHE A 264 0.40 0.41 -21.97
C PHE A 264 1.54 -0.25 -22.72
N PHE A 265 1.51 -1.56 -22.82
CA PHE A 265 2.42 -2.35 -23.63
C PHE A 265 1.65 -3.13 -24.70
N GLN A 266 2.34 -3.53 -25.77
CA GLN A 266 1.75 -4.27 -26.87
C GLN A 266 2.21 -5.72 -26.82
N GLN A 267 1.26 -6.65 -26.92
CA GLN A 267 1.52 -8.08 -27.05
C GLN A 267 0.88 -8.61 -28.31
N SER A 268 1.63 -9.37 -29.09
CA SER A 268 1.15 -10.07 -30.28
C SER A 268 0.72 -11.49 -29.91
N PHE A 269 -0.43 -11.91 -30.41
CA PHE A 269 -0.98 -13.25 -30.19
C PHE A 269 -1.13 -14.00 -31.52
N GLY A 270 -0.97 -15.32 -31.46
CA GLY A 270 -1.14 -16.21 -32.61
C GLY A 270 0.16 -16.48 -33.33
N SER A 271 0.28 -17.72 -33.84
CA SER A 271 1.37 -18.15 -34.73
C SER A 271 0.92 -18.03 -36.19
N PRO A 272 1.81 -17.66 -37.13
CA PRO A 272 1.46 -17.69 -38.55
C PRO A 272 0.96 -19.09 -38.99
N PRO A 273 -0.11 -19.19 -39.80
CA PRO A 273 -0.81 -18.14 -40.58
C PRO A 273 -1.99 -17.45 -39.88
N ALA A 274 -2.35 -17.86 -38.67
CA ALA A 274 -3.43 -17.21 -37.90
C ALA A 274 -2.86 -16.12 -37.04
N SER A 275 -2.55 -14.96 -37.62
CA SER A 275 -2.10 -13.78 -36.87
C SER A 275 -3.27 -13.16 -36.09
N GLY A 276 -3.32 -13.38 -34.79
CA GLY A 276 -4.01 -12.48 -33.89
C GLY A 276 -3.30 -11.11 -33.94
N GLY A 277 -4.04 -10.02 -33.98
CA GLY A 277 -3.45 -8.68 -34.04
C GLY A 277 -2.63 -8.32 -32.80
N ASN A 278 -1.95 -7.19 -32.88
CA ASN A 278 -1.30 -6.58 -31.71
C ASN A 278 -2.37 -5.93 -30.82
N PHE A 279 -2.40 -6.31 -29.56
CA PHE A 279 -3.33 -5.76 -28.58
C PHE A 279 -2.59 -4.95 -27.51
N TRP A 280 -3.24 -3.89 -27.06
CA TRP A 280 -2.72 -3.03 -25.99
C TRP A 280 -3.16 -3.53 -24.65
N PHE A 281 -2.20 -3.69 -23.73
CA PHE A 281 -2.44 -4.10 -22.36
C PHE A 281 -2.08 -2.97 -21.41
N PRO A 282 -2.92 -2.72 -20.40
CA PRO A 282 -2.62 -1.72 -19.39
C PRO A 282 -1.58 -2.25 -18.40
N SER A 283 -0.61 -1.43 -18.02
CA SER A 283 0.31 -1.75 -16.92
C SER A 283 -0.45 -1.77 -15.58
N PRO A 284 -0.20 -2.71 -14.67
CA PRO A 284 -0.96 -2.87 -13.43
C PRO A 284 -0.91 -1.67 -12.48
N TRP A 285 0.17 -0.91 -12.44
CA TRP A 285 0.42 0.11 -11.44
C TRP A 285 -0.64 1.22 -11.39
N TRP A 286 -1.06 1.77 -12.52
CA TRP A 286 -2.02 2.87 -12.54
C TRP A 286 -3.45 2.38 -12.23
N ILE A 287 -3.80 1.15 -12.64
CA ILE A 287 -5.08 0.52 -12.29
C ILE A 287 -5.11 0.28 -10.78
N PHE A 288 -4.01 -0.21 -10.19
CA PHE A 288 -3.85 -0.38 -8.74
C PHE A 288 -4.08 0.95 -8.00
N ILE A 289 -3.42 2.03 -8.46
CA ILE A 289 -3.57 3.36 -7.82
C ILE A 289 -5.03 3.81 -7.85
N ILE A 290 -5.72 3.67 -8.97
CA ILE A 290 -7.14 4.04 -9.08
C ILE A 290 -7.98 3.17 -8.16
N LEU A 291 -7.83 1.84 -8.23
CA LEU A 291 -8.60 0.88 -7.43
C LEU A 291 -8.42 1.14 -5.93
N TYR A 292 -7.18 1.25 -5.48
CA TYR A 292 -6.87 1.45 -4.05
C TYR A 292 -7.26 2.84 -3.56
N THR A 293 -7.17 3.87 -4.41
CA THR A 293 -7.67 5.21 -4.06
C THR A 293 -9.19 5.21 -3.92
N LEU A 294 -9.92 4.56 -4.82
CA LEU A 294 -11.37 4.41 -4.72
C LEU A 294 -11.76 3.62 -3.47
N LEU A 295 -11.05 2.53 -3.19
CA LEU A 295 -11.26 1.73 -1.98
C LEU A 295 -10.96 2.56 -0.71
N ALA A 296 -9.89 3.34 -0.71
CA ALA A 296 -9.55 4.24 0.39
C ALA A 296 -10.66 5.29 0.65
N LEU A 297 -11.19 5.90 -0.41
CA LEU A 297 -12.30 6.85 -0.31
C LEU A 297 -13.58 6.19 0.23
N LEU A 298 -13.88 4.98 -0.24
CA LEU A 298 -15.01 4.19 0.25
C LEU A 298 -14.85 3.86 1.74
N LEU A 299 -13.69 3.35 2.15
CA LEU A 299 -13.39 3.01 3.55
C LEU A 299 -13.44 4.25 4.45
N TYR A 300 -12.92 5.37 3.98
CA TYR A 300 -13.03 6.64 4.70
C TYR A 300 -14.50 7.06 4.90
N TRP A 301 -15.30 7.02 3.85
CA TRP A 301 -16.72 7.35 3.92
C TRP A 301 -17.48 6.42 4.88
N LEU A 302 -17.23 5.10 4.79
CA LEU A 302 -17.83 4.10 5.68
C LEU A 302 -17.42 4.32 7.14
N SER A 303 -16.14 4.61 7.41
CA SER A 303 -15.65 4.90 8.75
C SER A 303 -16.31 6.14 9.35
N VAL A 304 -16.42 7.22 8.57
CA VAL A 304 -17.10 8.44 9.02
C VAL A 304 -18.59 8.18 9.29
N ARG A 305 -19.25 7.41 8.42
CA ARG A 305 -20.68 7.05 8.59
C ARG A 305 -20.89 6.24 9.87
N LYS A 306 -20.04 5.24 10.14
CA LYS A 306 -20.11 4.42 11.35
C LYS A 306 -19.86 5.23 12.62
N VAL A 307 -18.83 6.08 12.64
CA VAL A 307 -18.55 6.94 13.79
C VAL A 307 -19.70 7.90 14.07
N ARG A 308 -20.37 8.45 13.03
CA ARG A 308 -21.57 9.27 13.20
C ARG A 308 -22.75 8.50 13.77
N GLN A 309 -22.98 7.25 13.30
CA GLN A 309 -24.07 6.41 13.82
C GLN A 309 -23.90 6.13 15.30
N ILE A 310 -22.66 5.83 15.73
CA ILE A 310 -22.34 5.60 17.16
C ILE A 310 -22.50 6.88 17.98
N ALA A 311 -22.19 8.04 17.38
CA ALA A 311 -22.36 9.32 18.06
C ALA A 311 -23.83 9.74 18.23
N ASN A 312 -24.76 9.21 17.43
CA ASN A 312 -26.19 9.53 17.46
C ASN A 312 -27.01 8.54 18.30
N GLN A 313 -26.44 7.40 18.73
CA GLN A 313 -27.01 6.45 19.68
C GLN A 313 -26.71 6.86 21.13
#